data_04ae4303d94c944809a86911de512f07
#
_entry.id   04ae4303d94c944809a86911de512f07
#
_cell.length_a   1.000
_cell.length_b   1.000
_cell.length_c   1.000
_cell.angle_alpha   90.00
_cell.angle_beta   90.00
_cell.angle_gamma   90.00
#
_symmetry.space_group_name_H-M   'P 1'
#
loop_
_entity.id
_entity.type
_entity.pdbx_description
1 polymer ?
#
loop_
_entity_poly.entity_id
_entity_poly.type
_entity_poly.pdbx_seq_one_letter_code
_entity_poly.pdbx_strand_id
1 'polypeptide(L)' 'RSWQLNTARRLLRDSVQDGGTIGDIAAQCGFYDQSLFSSHYRQLFGELPSATVSQSAR' A
#
# COMPACT_ATOMS: atom_id res chain seq x y z
N ARG A 1 -13.34 -5.00 0.19
CA ARG A 1 -12.05 -4.82 0.89
C ARG A 1 -10.88 -5.30 0.07
N SER A 2 -11.00 -6.47 -0.55
CA SER A 2 -9.90 -6.99 -1.36
C SER A 2 -9.55 -6.06 -2.51
N TRP A 3 -10.55 -5.47 -3.16
CA TRP A 3 -10.28 -4.57 -4.27
C TRP A 3 -9.53 -3.31 -3.82
N GLN A 4 -9.81 -2.84 -2.60
CA GLN A 4 -9.09 -1.68 -2.07
C GLN A 4 -7.61 -2.00 -1.89
N LEU A 5 -7.33 -3.16 -1.35
CA LEU A 5 -5.95 -3.57 -1.10
C LEU A 5 -5.22 -3.91 -2.40
N ASN A 6 -5.90 -4.51 -3.36
CA ASN A 6 -5.31 -4.77 -4.66
C ASN A 6 -4.99 -3.47 -5.39
N THR A 7 -5.90 -2.49 -5.31
CA THR A 7 -5.66 -1.17 -5.88
C THR A 7 -4.49 -0.49 -5.19
N ALA A 8 -4.42 -0.60 -3.86
CA ALA A 8 -3.31 -0.03 -3.10
C ALA A 8 -1.97 -0.63 -3.52
N ARG A 9 -1.93 -1.94 -3.74
CA ARG A 9 -0.71 -2.60 -4.18
C ARG A 9 -0.24 -2.06 -5.52
N ARG A 10 -1.17 -1.86 -6.45
CA ARG A 10 -0.85 -1.27 -7.74
C ARG A 10 -0.31 0.15 -7.58
N LEU A 11 -0.98 0.96 -6.75
CA LEU A 11 -0.56 2.32 -6.50
C LEU A 11 0.81 2.38 -5.84
N LEU A 12 1.10 1.44 -4.94
CA LEU A 12 2.41 1.37 -4.29
C LEU A 12 3.52 1.17 -5.32
N ARG A 13 3.28 0.32 -6.29
CA ARG A 13 4.26 0.06 -7.33
C ARG A 13 4.46 1.27 -8.23
N ASP A 14 3.36 1.96 -8.57
CA ASP A 14 3.43 3.12 -9.45
C ASP A 14 4.00 4.34 -8.74
N SER A 15 3.60 4.54 -7.49
CA SER A 15 3.96 5.74 -6.73
C SER A 15 5.42 5.79 -6.33
N VAL A 16 6.10 4.67 -6.32
CA VAL A 16 7.53 4.64 -6.02
C VAL A 16 8.30 5.58 -6.94
N GLN A 17 7.90 5.64 -8.20
CA GLN A 17 8.57 6.47 -9.19
C GLN A 17 8.26 7.95 -9.02
N ASP A 18 7.09 8.25 -8.43
CA ASP A 18 6.65 9.63 -8.25
C ASP A 18 6.92 10.16 -6.85
N GLY A 19 7.51 9.35 -5.99
CA GLY A 19 7.79 9.75 -4.62
C GLY A 19 6.58 9.76 -3.70
N GLY A 20 5.52 9.04 -4.06
CA GLY A 20 4.33 8.94 -3.24
C GLY A 20 4.62 8.21 -1.93
N THR A 21 3.78 8.47 -0.91
CA THR A 21 3.93 7.84 0.40
C THR A 21 2.85 6.79 0.62
N ILE A 22 3.15 5.85 1.52
CA ILE A 22 2.20 4.81 1.90
C ILE A 22 0.96 5.45 2.53
N GLY A 23 1.13 6.49 3.32
CA GLY A 23 0.02 7.20 3.92
C GLY A 23 -0.94 7.80 2.90
N ASP A 24 -0.39 8.38 1.85
CA ASP A 24 -1.20 8.94 0.77
C ASP A 24 -2.02 7.85 0.08
N ILE A 25 -1.40 6.71 -0.17
CA ILE A 25 -2.06 5.61 -0.84
C ILE A 25 -3.18 5.04 0.05
N ALA A 26 -2.91 4.91 1.34
CA ALA A 26 -3.93 4.45 2.29
C ALA A 26 -5.14 5.38 2.28
N ALA A 27 -4.90 6.69 2.27
CA ALA A 27 -5.98 7.68 2.23
C ALA A 27 -6.79 7.57 0.94
N GLN A 28 -6.12 7.38 -0.19
CA GLN A 28 -6.79 7.23 -1.47
C GLN A 28 -7.68 5.98 -1.52
N CYS A 29 -7.29 4.96 -0.77
CA CYS A 29 -8.04 3.71 -0.72
C CYS A 29 -9.11 3.71 0.37
N GLY A 30 -9.28 4.81 1.08
CA GLY A 30 -10.32 4.94 2.08
C GLY A 30 -9.94 4.49 3.47
N PHE A 31 -8.66 4.32 3.74
CA PHE A 31 -8.19 3.98 5.07
C PHE A 31 -7.81 5.24 5.82
N TYR A 32 -8.42 5.45 6.98
CA TYR A 32 -8.14 6.62 7.80
C TYR A 32 -6.85 6.44 8.60
N ASP A 33 -6.48 5.21 8.87
CA ASP A 33 -5.35 4.88 9.73
C ASP A 33 -4.36 4.04 8.94
N GLN A 34 -3.13 4.54 8.81
CA GLN A 34 -2.09 3.82 8.10
C GLN A 34 -1.75 2.49 8.78
N SER A 35 -1.82 2.44 10.10
CA SER A 35 -1.56 1.21 10.83
C SER A 35 -2.60 0.15 10.49
N LEU A 36 -3.86 0.55 10.40
CA LEU A 36 -4.93 -0.35 10.02
C LEU A 36 -4.74 -0.85 8.59
N PHE A 37 -4.40 0.05 7.70
CA PHE A 37 -4.10 -0.29 6.31
C PHE A 37 -2.97 -1.32 6.23
N SER A 38 -1.89 -1.09 6.93
CA SER A 38 -0.74 -1.99 6.95
C SER A 38 -1.12 -3.37 7.47
N SER A 39 -1.93 -3.41 8.52
CA SER A 39 -2.38 -4.65 9.12
C SER A 39 -3.19 -5.49 8.12
N HIS A 40 -4.16 -4.85 7.46
CA HIS A 40 -4.99 -5.53 6.47
C HIS A 40 -4.17 -5.98 5.26
N TYR A 41 -3.26 -5.14 4.82
CA TYR A 41 -2.39 -5.44 3.69
C TYR A 41 -1.55 -6.69 3.98
N ARG A 42 -0.96 -6.73 5.17
CA ARG A 42 -0.13 -7.87 5.57
C ARG A 42 -0.94 -9.16 5.64
N GLN A 43 -2.18 -9.08 6.12
CA GLN A 43 -3.03 -10.25 6.20
C GLN A 43 -3.37 -10.81 4.82
N LEU A 44 -3.56 -9.93 3.86
CA LEU A 44 -3.94 -10.35 2.51
C LEU A 44 -2.75 -10.81 1.68
N PHE A 45 -1.65 -10.08 1.73
CA PHE A 45 -0.51 -10.31 0.85
C PHE A 45 0.66 -11.00 1.54
N GLY A 46 0.64 -11.11 2.85
CA GLY A 46 1.73 -11.73 3.59
C GLY A 46 2.96 -10.84 3.78
N GLU A 47 2.86 -9.57 3.40
CA GLU A 47 3.96 -8.62 3.57
C GLU A 47 3.40 -7.23 3.85
N LEU A 48 4.23 -6.36 4.42
CA LEU A 48 3.84 -4.98 4.69
C LEU A 48 3.91 -4.16 3.40
N PRO A 49 3.11 -3.06 3.34
CA PRO A 49 3.18 -2.16 2.17
C PRO A 49 4.58 -1.62 1.92
N SER A 50 5.33 -1.35 2.98
CA SER A 50 6.70 -0.87 2.84
C SER A 50 7.60 -1.90 2.16
N ALA A 51 7.35 -3.19 2.39
CA ALA A 51 8.09 -4.24 1.73
C ALA A 51 7.80 -4.25 0.22
N THR A 52 6.54 -4.04 -0.15
CA THR A 52 6.15 -3.96 -1.56
C THR A 52 6.86 -2.80 -2.24
N VAL A 53 6.88 -1.63 -1.61
CA VAL A 53 7.55 -0.45 -2.13
C VAL A 53 9.04 -0.71 -2.29
N SER A 54 9.65 -1.31 -1.29
CA SER A 54 11.07 -1.62 -1.31
C SER A 54 11.44 -2.54 -2.46
N GLN A 55 10.61 -3.55 -2.71
CA GLN A 55 10.83 -4.48 -3.81
C GLN A 55 10.67 -3.81 -5.17
N SER A 56 9.73 -2.87 -5.26
CA SER A 56 9.45 -2.17 -6.51
C SER A 56 10.46 -1.08 -6.82
N ALA A 57 11.23 -0.65 -5.83
CA ALA A 57 12.20 0.43 -5.98
C ALA A 57 13.45 0.04 -6.77
N ARG A 58 13.52 -1.15 -7.21
CA ARG A 58 14.67 -1.62 -7.99
C ARG A 58 14.60 -1.18 -9.43
#